data_525d29a4cd473c9af9b09910ae837c53
#
_entry.id   525d29a4cd473c9af9b09910ae837c53
#
_cell.length_a   1.000
_cell.length_b   1.000
_cell.length_c   1.000
_cell.angle_alpha   90.00
_cell.angle_beta   90.00
_cell.angle_gamma   90.00
#
_symmetry.space_group_name_H-M   'P 1'
#
loop_
_entity.id
_entity.type
_entity.pdbx_description
1 polymer ?
#
loop_
_entity_poly.entity_id
_entity_poly.type
_entity_poly.pdbx_seq_one_letter_code
_entity_poly.pdbx_strand_id
1 'polypeptide(L)'
;MPLVPVQVDLSQKTCIVTGASSGVGKEIARALARMGATVIVTSPGADRADAARAEISAETKSPRVLAMKLDLSMRHSIREFCDVFGERHGKLDVLVHNAARWSYMREQTADAIEKTWMVNVLGPHIMNRLLTDALKAGMPARLVHVSCADAGDLDVEDTDLDNRGYTGWLAYRQSKQAQRMLAWALAPRMAIHGVQVSACVVGGRVKSNLHRDARGLKKLRLAMATALFGRTAAQAADTPIWLASSPDAGAQGGKLYRDRKELKREF
;
A
#
# COMPACT_ATOMS: atom_id res chain seq x y z
N MET A 1 11.66 -0.46 22.56
CA MET A 1 10.59 0.35 23.15
C MET A 1 9.40 0.35 22.20
N PRO A 2 8.17 0.26 22.68
CA PRO A 2 7.00 0.50 21.82
C PRO A 2 7.05 1.95 21.32
N LEU A 3 6.79 2.14 20.01
CA LEU A 3 6.77 3.47 19.42
C LEU A 3 5.53 4.24 19.91
N VAL A 4 5.71 5.51 20.25
CA VAL A 4 4.60 6.38 20.69
C VAL A 4 3.59 6.49 19.53
N PRO A 5 2.29 6.25 19.76
CA PRO A 5 1.27 6.43 18.72
C PRO A 5 1.30 7.85 18.15
N VAL A 6 1.17 7.95 16.83
CA VAL A 6 1.01 9.26 16.17
C VAL A 6 -0.35 9.83 16.53
N GLN A 7 -0.39 11.05 17.04
CA GLN A 7 -1.62 11.79 17.35
C GLN A 7 -1.57 13.12 16.63
N VAL A 8 -2.32 13.25 15.54
CA VAL A 8 -2.40 14.44 14.69
C VAL A 8 -3.86 14.63 14.28
N ASP A 9 -4.30 15.85 14.19
CA ASP A 9 -5.63 16.15 13.62
C ASP A 9 -5.58 16.09 12.08
N LEU A 10 -6.30 15.14 11.50
CA LEU A 10 -6.47 14.96 10.07
C LEU A 10 -7.90 15.26 9.61
N SER A 11 -8.69 16.03 10.38
CA SER A 11 -10.11 16.27 10.13
C SER A 11 -10.41 16.90 8.76
N GLN A 12 -9.44 17.59 8.16
CA GLN A 12 -9.54 18.22 6.84
C GLN A 12 -8.83 17.44 5.74
N LYS A 13 -8.36 16.21 6.05
CA LYS A 13 -7.56 15.39 5.14
C LYS A 13 -8.38 14.26 4.52
N THR A 14 -8.19 14.05 3.22
CA THR A 14 -8.74 12.93 2.46
C THR A 14 -7.65 11.93 2.15
N CYS A 15 -7.87 10.66 2.53
CA CYS A 15 -6.87 9.60 2.47
C CYS A 15 -7.40 8.40 1.68
N ILE A 16 -6.62 7.85 0.76
CA ILE A 16 -6.87 6.56 0.11
C ILE A 16 -5.88 5.53 0.66
N VAL A 17 -6.40 4.35 1.06
CA VAL A 17 -5.57 3.21 1.46
C VAL A 17 -5.93 2.00 0.60
N THR A 18 -4.99 1.56 -0.25
CA THR A 18 -5.24 0.40 -1.12
C THR A 18 -5.11 -0.91 -0.35
N GLY A 19 -6.02 -1.87 -0.63
CA GLY A 19 -6.03 -3.15 0.06
C GLY A 19 -6.36 -3.05 1.55
N ALA A 20 -7.21 -2.11 1.94
CA ALA A 20 -7.52 -1.80 3.32
C ALA A 20 -8.65 -2.68 3.91
N SER A 21 -9.13 -3.70 3.19
CA SER A 21 -10.14 -4.61 3.72
C SER A 21 -9.61 -5.59 4.79
N SER A 22 -8.31 -5.69 5.00
CA SER A 22 -7.71 -6.58 6.01
C SER A 22 -6.27 -6.20 6.34
N GLY A 23 -5.71 -6.80 7.40
CA GLY A 23 -4.29 -6.75 7.73
C GLY A 23 -3.76 -5.34 7.93
N VAL A 24 -2.55 -5.09 7.42
CA VAL A 24 -1.83 -3.82 7.59
C VAL A 24 -2.63 -2.63 7.05
N GLY A 25 -3.23 -2.79 5.86
CA GLY A 25 -4.02 -1.71 5.26
C GLY A 25 -5.23 -1.32 6.10
N LYS A 26 -5.91 -2.30 6.73
CA LYS A 26 -7.04 -2.01 7.63
C LYS A 26 -6.58 -1.25 8.88
N GLU A 27 -5.44 -1.61 9.45
CA GLU A 27 -4.88 -0.88 10.59
C GLU A 27 -4.43 0.55 10.23
N ILE A 28 -3.87 0.75 9.04
CA ILE A 28 -3.55 2.10 8.54
C ILE A 28 -4.84 2.92 8.42
N ALA A 29 -5.85 2.39 7.74
CA ALA A 29 -7.13 3.07 7.56
C ALA A 29 -7.81 3.41 8.90
N ARG A 30 -7.79 2.46 9.86
CA ARG A 30 -8.31 2.65 11.22
C ARG A 30 -7.59 3.79 11.95
N ALA A 31 -6.27 3.83 11.88
CA ALA A 31 -5.50 4.88 12.53
C ALA A 31 -5.78 6.26 11.94
N LEU A 32 -5.83 6.40 10.61
CA LEU A 32 -6.16 7.65 9.94
C LEU A 32 -7.59 8.10 10.27
N ALA A 33 -8.55 7.18 10.35
CA ALA A 33 -9.92 7.47 10.76
C ALA A 33 -10.02 7.95 12.21
N ARG A 34 -9.23 7.39 13.13
CA ARG A 34 -9.12 7.87 14.53
C ARG A 34 -8.56 9.28 14.63
N MET A 35 -7.68 9.67 13.70
CA MET A 35 -7.15 11.03 13.60
C MET A 35 -8.13 12.00 12.89
N GLY A 36 -9.33 11.53 12.53
CA GLY A 36 -10.39 12.33 11.96
C GLY A 36 -10.41 12.45 10.44
N ALA A 37 -9.52 11.78 9.71
CA ALA A 37 -9.50 11.85 8.25
C ALA A 37 -10.77 11.28 7.60
N THR A 38 -11.09 11.78 6.39
CA THR A 38 -11.93 11.06 5.45
C THR A 38 -11.09 9.95 4.83
N VAL A 39 -11.46 8.68 5.06
CA VAL A 39 -10.65 7.52 4.65
C VAL A 39 -11.42 6.67 3.65
N ILE A 40 -10.86 6.53 2.45
CA ILE A 40 -11.37 5.64 1.41
C ILE A 40 -10.68 4.28 1.57
N VAL A 41 -11.44 3.28 2.00
CA VAL A 41 -11.04 1.88 2.12
C VAL A 41 -11.28 1.18 0.81
N THR A 42 -10.25 0.58 0.20
CA THR A 42 -10.43 -0.10 -1.08
C THR A 42 -10.17 -1.60 -1.01
N SER A 43 -10.90 -2.36 -1.83
CA SER A 43 -10.75 -3.80 -2.04
C SER A 43 -11.23 -4.18 -3.44
N PRO A 44 -10.71 -5.29 -4.05
CA PRO A 44 -11.24 -5.82 -5.31
C PRO A 44 -12.72 -6.24 -5.24
N GLY A 45 -13.19 -6.67 -4.06
CA GLY A 45 -14.61 -6.96 -3.82
C GLY A 45 -15.28 -5.84 -3.03
N ALA A 46 -16.41 -5.34 -3.53
CA ALA A 46 -17.19 -4.28 -2.87
C ALA A 46 -17.60 -4.68 -1.44
N ASP A 47 -18.17 -5.88 -1.26
CA ASP A 47 -18.63 -6.39 0.04
C ASP A 47 -17.50 -6.40 1.10
N ARG A 48 -16.26 -6.71 0.69
CA ARG A 48 -15.12 -6.70 1.60
C ARG A 48 -14.69 -5.28 1.97
N ALA A 49 -14.82 -4.33 1.05
CA ALA A 49 -14.57 -2.93 1.34
C ALA A 49 -15.61 -2.38 2.31
N ASP A 50 -16.90 -2.70 2.07
CA ASP A 50 -18.02 -2.28 2.91
C ASP A 50 -17.95 -2.89 4.33
N ALA A 51 -17.64 -4.17 4.46
CA ALA A 51 -17.46 -4.81 5.75
C ALA A 51 -16.32 -4.14 6.55
N ALA A 52 -15.20 -3.85 5.92
CA ALA A 52 -14.08 -3.18 6.57
C ALA A 52 -14.42 -1.73 6.95
N ARG A 53 -15.14 -1.01 6.09
CA ARG A 53 -15.68 0.32 6.39
C ARG A 53 -16.57 0.30 7.63
N ALA A 54 -17.53 -0.63 7.69
CA ALA A 54 -18.45 -0.75 8.80
C ALA A 54 -17.71 -1.03 10.13
N GLU A 55 -16.76 -1.97 10.11
CA GLU A 55 -15.92 -2.30 11.28
C GLU A 55 -15.11 -1.08 11.75
N ILE A 56 -14.40 -0.41 10.83
CA ILE A 56 -13.58 0.76 11.16
C ILE A 56 -14.46 1.90 11.69
N SER A 57 -15.59 2.18 11.05
CA SER A 57 -16.52 3.24 11.51
C SER A 57 -17.07 2.94 12.90
N ALA A 58 -17.44 1.69 13.19
CA ALA A 58 -17.94 1.30 14.50
C ALA A 58 -16.89 1.47 15.61
N GLU A 59 -15.64 1.06 15.35
CA GLU A 59 -14.56 1.13 16.33
C GLU A 59 -14.01 2.55 16.54
N THR A 60 -13.96 3.36 15.48
CA THR A 60 -13.39 4.72 15.55
C THR A 60 -14.44 5.79 15.83
N LYS A 61 -15.72 5.45 15.74
CA LYS A 61 -16.86 6.37 15.78
C LYS A 61 -16.80 7.43 14.66
N SER A 62 -16.04 7.17 13.60
CA SER A 62 -15.92 8.10 12.48
C SER A 62 -16.98 7.84 11.40
N PRO A 63 -17.80 8.82 11.05
CA PRO A 63 -18.73 8.73 9.92
C PRO A 63 -18.03 8.92 8.57
N ARG A 64 -16.73 9.28 8.56
CA ARG A 64 -15.96 9.65 7.37
C ARG A 64 -15.12 8.51 6.81
N VAL A 65 -15.50 7.27 7.07
CA VAL A 65 -14.91 6.09 6.43
C VAL A 65 -15.81 5.68 5.27
N LEU A 66 -15.23 5.65 4.08
CA LEU A 66 -15.92 5.32 2.83
C LEU A 66 -15.35 4.03 2.25
N ALA A 67 -16.18 3.26 1.57
CA ALA A 67 -15.76 2.06 0.85
C ALA A 67 -15.85 2.31 -0.66
N MET A 68 -14.82 1.90 -1.41
CA MET A 68 -14.83 1.92 -2.86
C MET A 68 -14.18 0.64 -3.42
N LYS A 69 -14.79 0.06 -4.46
CA LYS A 69 -14.21 -1.06 -5.18
C LYS A 69 -12.98 -0.61 -5.96
N LEU A 70 -11.89 -1.38 -5.88
CA LEU A 70 -10.67 -1.15 -6.65
C LEU A 70 -9.94 -2.48 -6.84
N ASP A 71 -9.90 -2.96 -8.07
CA ASP A 71 -9.08 -4.11 -8.47
C ASP A 71 -7.85 -3.63 -9.27
N LEU A 72 -6.70 -3.67 -8.62
CA LEU A 72 -5.42 -3.25 -9.22
C LEU A 72 -4.93 -4.20 -10.33
N SER A 73 -5.56 -5.37 -10.51
CA SER A 73 -5.26 -6.25 -11.63
C SER A 73 -5.98 -5.87 -12.93
N MET A 74 -6.88 -4.88 -12.88
CA MET A 74 -7.75 -4.48 -13.99
C MET A 74 -7.63 -2.98 -14.26
N ARG A 75 -7.11 -2.59 -15.43
CA ARG A 75 -6.92 -1.18 -15.81
C ARG A 75 -8.21 -0.37 -15.78
N HIS A 76 -9.32 -0.97 -16.25
CA HIS A 76 -10.62 -0.28 -16.22
C HIS A 76 -11.10 -0.01 -14.80
N SER A 77 -10.92 -0.97 -13.87
CA SER A 77 -11.28 -0.76 -12.47
C SER A 77 -10.48 0.36 -11.81
N ILE A 78 -9.19 0.50 -12.19
CA ILE A 78 -8.35 1.59 -11.71
C ILE A 78 -8.84 2.94 -12.24
N ARG A 79 -9.18 3.02 -13.53
CA ARG A 79 -9.70 4.26 -14.15
C ARG A 79 -11.03 4.65 -13.52
N GLU A 80 -12.00 3.74 -13.51
CA GLU A 80 -13.32 3.95 -12.89
C GLU A 80 -13.20 4.46 -11.44
N PHE A 81 -12.33 3.84 -10.64
CA PHE A 81 -12.07 4.28 -9.28
C PHE A 81 -11.56 5.72 -9.23
N CYS A 82 -10.56 6.06 -10.05
CA CYS A 82 -9.94 7.37 -10.05
C CYS A 82 -10.91 8.46 -10.55
N ASP A 83 -11.72 8.15 -11.55
CA ASP A 83 -12.74 9.06 -12.11
C ASP A 83 -13.81 9.36 -11.05
N VAL A 84 -14.40 8.30 -10.43
CA VAL A 84 -15.39 8.45 -9.35
C VAL A 84 -14.81 9.18 -8.14
N PHE A 85 -13.53 8.92 -7.80
CA PHE A 85 -12.85 9.66 -6.74
C PHE A 85 -12.71 11.14 -7.10
N GLY A 86 -12.28 11.46 -8.31
CA GLY A 86 -12.11 12.84 -8.80
C GLY A 86 -13.43 13.63 -8.78
N GLU A 87 -14.53 13.01 -9.19
CA GLU A 87 -15.87 13.62 -9.16
C GLU A 87 -16.36 13.95 -7.75
N ARG A 88 -16.00 13.11 -6.75
CA ARG A 88 -16.51 13.26 -5.36
C ARG A 88 -15.60 14.06 -4.45
N HIS A 89 -14.29 14.08 -4.72
CA HIS A 89 -13.29 14.51 -3.75
C HIS A 89 -12.23 15.43 -4.36
N GLY A 90 -12.43 16.40 -5.04
CA GLY A 90 -11.49 17.32 -5.70
C GLY A 90 -10.03 17.41 -5.24
N LYS A 91 -9.66 16.86 -4.05
CA LYS A 91 -8.29 16.79 -3.53
C LYS A 91 -7.99 15.46 -2.85
N LEU A 92 -6.71 15.09 -2.84
CA LEU A 92 -6.17 13.92 -2.15
C LEU A 92 -4.94 14.31 -1.32
N ASP A 93 -5.05 14.21 -0.01
CA ASP A 93 -3.97 14.57 0.91
C ASP A 93 -3.00 13.41 1.17
N VAL A 94 -3.51 12.16 1.18
CA VAL A 94 -2.69 10.97 1.45
C VAL A 94 -3.09 9.80 0.55
N LEU A 95 -2.11 9.23 -0.16
CA LEU A 95 -2.26 7.98 -0.90
C LEU A 95 -1.31 6.93 -0.36
N VAL A 96 -1.87 5.83 0.16
CA VAL A 96 -1.09 4.70 0.66
C VAL A 96 -1.25 3.49 -0.25
N HIS A 97 -0.22 3.15 -1.00
CA HIS A 97 -0.12 1.90 -1.76
C HIS A 97 0.29 0.76 -0.84
N ASN A 98 -0.70 0.15 -0.20
CA ASN A 98 -0.51 -0.99 0.69
C ASN A 98 -0.91 -2.32 0.04
N ALA A 99 -1.85 -2.32 -0.90
CA ALA A 99 -2.26 -3.54 -1.59
C ALA A 99 -1.06 -4.29 -2.16
N ALA A 100 -1.06 -5.59 -1.99
CA ALA A 100 -0.04 -6.47 -2.53
C ALA A 100 -0.63 -7.83 -2.89
N ARG A 101 -0.09 -8.42 -3.95
CA ARG A 101 -0.35 -9.79 -4.36
C ARG A 101 0.93 -10.60 -4.28
N TRP A 102 0.77 -11.85 -3.86
CA TRP A 102 1.72 -12.93 -4.01
C TRP A 102 0.95 -14.15 -4.52
N SER A 103 1.42 -14.79 -5.60
CA SER A 103 0.85 -16.03 -6.12
C SER A 103 1.93 -17.11 -6.22
N TYR A 104 1.58 -18.33 -5.88
CA TYR A 104 2.45 -19.49 -6.09
C TYR A 104 2.50 -19.94 -7.55
N MET A 105 1.48 -19.59 -8.32
CA MET A 105 1.34 -19.91 -9.74
C MET A 105 1.42 -18.64 -10.56
N ARG A 106 2.04 -18.73 -11.74
CA ARG A 106 2.01 -17.64 -12.70
C ARG A 106 0.58 -17.44 -13.20
N GLU A 107 0.07 -16.24 -13.01
CA GLU A 107 -1.22 -15.83 -13.52
C GLU A 107 -1.03 -14.57 -14.34
N GLN A 108 -1.80 -14.43 -15.40
CA GLN A 108 -1.84 -13.22 -16.23
C GLN A 108 -3.16 -12.49 -16.07
N THR A 109 -3.13 -11.19 -16.30
CA THR A 109 -4.31 -10.34 -16.45
C THR A 109 -4.92 -10.55 -17.85
N ALA A 110 -6.08 -9.96 -18.11
CA ALA A 110 -6.67 -9.94 -19.46
C ALA A 110 -5.77 -9.25 -20.51
N ASP A 111 -4.85 -8.38 -20.05
CA ASP A 111 -3.86 -7.69 -20.89
C ASP A 111 -2.56 -8.49 -21.05
N ALA A 112 -2.55 -9.78 -20.71
CA ALA A 112 -1.40 -10.69 -20.76
C ALA A 112 -0.20 -10.26 -19.89
N ILE A 113 -0.40 -9.43 -18.85
CA ILE A 113 0.65 -8.99 -17.92
C ILE A 113 0.68 -9.94 -16.71
N GLU A 114 1.88 -10.26 -16.17
CA GLU A 114 2.00 -11.04 -14.94
C GLU A 114 1.27 -10.33 -13.80
N LYS A 115 0.40 -11.08 -13.11
CA LYS A 115 -0.60 -10.49 -12.21
C LYS A 115 -0.01 -9.89 -10.93
N THR A 116 1.10 -10.44 -10.43
CA THR A 116 1.81 -9.86 -9.27
C THR A 116 2.43 -8.52 -9.66
N TRP A 117 3.04 -8.46 -10.87
CA TRP A 117 3.60 -7.24 -11.43
C TRP A 117 2.51 -6.18 -11.65
N MET A 118 1.40 -6.56 -12.25
CA MET A 118 0.28 -5.64 -12.46
C MET A 118 -0.23 -5.04 -11.14
N VAL A 119 -0.50 -5.88 -10.14
CA VAL A 119 -1.08 -5.43 -8.85
C VAL A 119 -0.08 -4.62 -8.02
N ASN A 120 1.20 -5.03 -7.98
CA ASN A 120 2.17 -4.44 -7.06
C ASN A 120 2.91 -3.24 -7.67
N VAL A 121 3.00 -3.14 -9.01
CA VAL A 121 3.81 -2.14 -9.70
C VAL A 121 2.99 -1.27 -10.62
N LEU A 122 2.41 -1.86 -11.68
CA LEU A 122 1.74 -1.07 -12.73
C LEU A 122 0.45 -0.42 -12.23
N GLY A 123 -0.37 -1.15 -11.46
CA GLY A 123 -1.60 -0.60 -10.88
C GLY A 123 -1.36 0.63 -10.03
N PRO A 124 -0.47 0.58 -9.02
CA PRO A 124 -0.03 1.77 -8.27
C PRO A 124 0.51 2.89 -9.15
N HIS A 125 1.32 2.56 -10.18
CA HIS A 125 1.85 3.57 -11.11
C HIS A 125 0.74 4.26 -11.92
N ILE A 126 -0.22 3.51 -12.42
CA ILE A 126 -1.39 4.06 -13.14
C ILE A 126 -2.20 4.97 -12.20
N MET A 127 -2.47 4.54 -10.96
CA MET A 127 -3.13 5.38 -9.97
C MET A 127 -2.38 6.68 -9.70
N ASN A 128 -1.05 6.62 -9.53
CA ASN A 128 -0.24 7.81 -9.30
C ASN A 128 -0.42 8.83 -10.42
N ARG A 129 -0.45 8.38 -11.67
CA ARG A 129 -0.66 9.26 -12.83
C ARG A 129 -2.07 9.86 -12.86
N LEU A 130 -3.09 9.03 -12.65
CA LEU A 130 -4.49 9.47 -12.70
C LEU A 130 -4.87 10.38 -11.52
N LEU A 131 -4.26 10.20 -10.35
CA LEU A 131 -4.51 10.99 -9.14
C LEU A 131 -3.51 12.15 -8.95
N THR A 132 -2.62 12.42 -9.92
CA THR A 132 -1.60 13.46 -9.79
C THR A 132 -2.21 14.83 -9.48
N ASP A 133 -3.26 15.23 -10.18
CA ASP A 133 -3.85 16.57 -9.98
C ASP A 133 -4.60 16.66 -8.65
N ALA A 134 -5.26 15.59 -8.22
CA ALA A 134 -5.86 15.53 -6.89
C ALA A 134 -4.81 15.61 -5.76
N LEU A 135 -3.63 14.96 -5.93
CA LEU A 135 -2.52 15.06 -5.00
C LEU A 135 -1.93 16.49 -4.96
N LYS A 136 -1.78 17.13 -6.13
CA LYS A 136 -1.36 18.55 -6.19
C LYS A 136 -2.36 19.46 -5.47
N ALA A 137 -3.65 19.23 -5.66
CA ALA A 137 -4.71 20.01 -4.98
C ALA A 137 -4.74 19.77 -3.46
N GLY A 138 -4.24 18.62 -2.98
CA GLY A 138 -4.14 18.26 -1.56
C GLY A 138 -2.87 18.74 -0.86
N MET A 139 -1.99 19.51 -1.52
CA MET A 139 -0.70 19.91 -0.96
C MET A 139 -0.83 20.66 0.38
N PRO A 140 0.03 20.37 1.35
CA PRO A 140 1.08 19.35 1.36
C PRO A 140 0.49 17.94 1.42
N ALA A 141 0.80 17.12 0.38
CA ALA A 141 0.27 15.77 0.23
C ALA A 141 1.35 14.69 0.41
N ARG A 142 0.93 13.44 0.64
CA ARG A 142 1.82 12.32 0.90
C ARG A 142 1.47 11.11 0.06
N LEU A 143 2.47 10.51 -0.56
CA LEU A 143 2.38 9.26 -1.31
C LEU A 143 3.29 8.23 -0.65
N VAL A 144 2.70 7.18 -0.07
CA VAL A 144 3.43 6.16 0.69
C VAL A 144 3.34 4.81 0.00
N HIS A 145 4.49 4.22 -0.33
CA HIS A 145 4.60 2.86 -0.86
C HIS A 145 4.98 1.87 0.23
N VAL A 146 4.11 0.88 0.49
CA VAL A 146 4.37 -0.19 1.46
C VAL A 146 5.09 -1.35 0.76
N SER A 147 6.37 -1.49 1.04
CA SER A 147 7.24 -2.54 0.53
C SER A 147 7.54 -3.62 1.59
N CYS A 148 8.46 -4.54 1.31
CA CYS A 148 8.88 -5.59 2.23
C CYS A 148 10.41 -5.62 2.40
N ALA A 149 10.90 -6.36 3.39
CA ALA A 149 12.34 -6.49 3.64
C ALA A 149 13.05 -7.26 2.52
N ASP A 150 12.36 -8.25 1.96
CA ASP A 150 12.93 -9.20 1.01
C ASP A 150 12.84 -8.72 -0.46
N ALA A 151 12.72 -7.41 -0.71
CA ALA A 151 12.75 -6.86 -2.07
C ALA A 151 14.12 -7.05 -2.70
N GLY A 152 14.16 -7.35 -4.00
CA GLY A 152 15.41 -7.59 -4.74
C GLY A 152 15.18 -8.34 -6.06
N ASP A 153 16.26 -8.71 -6.71
CA ASP A 153 16.31 -9.55 -7.92
C ASP A 153 15.49 -8.99 -9.11
N LEU A 154 15.34 -7.66 -9.19
CA LEU A 154 14.64 -7.02 -10.29
C LEU A 154 15.47 -7.13 -11.57
N ASP A 155 14.85 -7.68 -12.59
CA ASP A 155 15.28 -7.62 -13.97
C ASP A 155 14.25 -6.85 -14.77
N VAL A 156 14.64 -5.70 -15.31
CA VAL A 156 13.71 -4.81 -16.02
C VAL A 156 13.39 -5.32 -17.43
N GLU A 157 14.23 -6.22 -17.97
CA GLU A 157 14.02 -6.85 -19.27
C GLU A 157 13.15 -8.12 -19.17
N ASP A 158 12.90 -8.61 -17.94
CA ASP A 158 12.11 -9.83 -17.71
C ASP A 158 11.13 -9.65 -16.53
N THR A 159 10.31 -8.62 -16.61
CA THR A 159 9.35 -8.29 -15.55
C THR A 159 8.23 -9.32 -15.39
N ASP A 160 7.88 -10.02 -16.47
CA ASP A 160 6.85 -11.06 -16.51
C ASP A 160 7.40 -12.46 -16.19
N LEU A 161 8.72 -12.60 -15.98
CA LEU A 161 9.41 -13.85 -15.71
C LEU A 161 9.21 -14.90 -16.81
N ASP A 162 9.29 -14.45 -18.06
CA ASP A 162 9.20 -15.34 -19.22
C ASP A 162 10.51 -16.09 -19.46
N ASN A 163 11.66 -15.47 -19.15
CA ASN A 163 12.99 -16.01 -19.41
C ASN A 163 13.58 -16.73 -18.19
N ARG A 164 13.31 -16.29 -16.97
CA ARG A 164 13.92 -16.80 -15.72
C ARG A 164 13.07 -17.84 -15.02
N GLY A 165 12.14 -18.47 -15.53
CA GLY A 165 11.30 -19.42 -14.82
C GLY A 165 10.58 -18.81 -13.59
N TYR A 166 9.27 -18.96 -13.55
CA TYR A 166 8.44 -18.34 -12.53
C TYR A 166 8.55 -19.02 -11.17
N THR A 167 8.81 -18.22 -10.15
CA THR A 167 8.49 -18.55 -8.76
C THR A 167 7.74 -17.39 -8.13
N GLY A 168 6.70 -17.69 -7.36
CA GLY A 168 5.95 -16.62 -6.68
C GLY A 168 6.81 -15.76 -5.75
N TRP A 169 7.90 -16.32 -5.22
CA TRP A 169 8.89 -15.61 -4.43
C TRP A 169 9.63 -14.58 -5.26
N LEU A 170 10.15 -14.97 -6.43
CA LEU A 170 10.88 -14.10 -7.33
C LEU A 170 9.98 -12.99 -7.87
N ALA A 171 8.75 -13.33 -8.34
CA ALA A 171 7.76 -12.37 -8.80
C ALA A 171 7.44 -11.30 -7.73
N TYR A 172 7.25 -11.74 -6.50
CA TYR A 172 6.97 -10.83 -5.38
C TYR A 172 8.18 -9.94 -5.05
N ARG A 173 9.39 -10.51 -4.92
CA ARG A 173 10.60 -9.75 -4.58
C ARG A 173 10.91 -8.67 -5.59
N GLN A 174 10.93 -9.02 -6.88
CA GLN A 174 11.21 -8.04 -7.93
C GLN A 174 10.14 -6.95 -8.00
N SER A 175 8.85 -7.30 -7.81
CA SER A 175 7.79 -6.30 -7.78
C SER A 175 7.94 -5.31 -6.62
N LYS A 176 8.41 -5.78 -5.46
CA LYS A 176 8.67 -4.93 -4.30
C LYS A 176 9.92 -4.07 -4.46
N GLN A 177 10.91 -4.55 -5.20
CA GLN A 177 12.09 -3.74 -5.58
C GLN A 177 11.71 -2.64 -6.57
N ALA A 178 10.95 -2.98 -7.61
CA ALA A 178 10.42 -1.99 -8.55
C ALA A 178 9.58 -0.91 -7.85
N GLN A 179 8.75 -1.30 -6.88
CA GLN A 179 7.94 -0.37 -6.10
C GLN A 179 8.80 0.63 -5.31
N ARG A 180 9.94 0.20 -4.73
CA ARG A 180 10.90 1.11 -4.09
C ARG A 180 11.52 2.07 -5.09
N MET A 181 11.97 1.56 -6.24
CA MET A 181 12.60 2.37 -7.29
C MET A 181 11.62 3.39 -7.87
N LEU A 182 10.34 3.02 -8.05
CA LEU A 182 9.30 3.97 -8.45
C LEU A 182 9.10 5.09 -7.43
N ALA A 183 9.13 4.78 -6.14
CA ALA A 183 9.04 5.82 -5.11
C ALA A 183 10.20 6.81 -5.20
N TRP A 184 11.43 6.34 -5.45
CA TRP A 184 12.60 7.22 -5.65
C TRP A 184 12.51 8.05 -6.91
N ALA A 185 12.09 7.43 -8.02
CA ALA A 185 11.98 8.12 -9.30
C ALA A 185 10.86 9.18 -9.30
N LEU A 186 9.79 8.94 -8.55
CA LEU A 186 8.67 9.87 -8.42
C LEU A 186 8.97 11.02 -7.45
N ALA A 187 9.77 10.81 -6.42
CA ALA A 187 9.98 11.79 -5.37
C ALA A 187 10.43 13.18 -5.88
N PRO A 188 11.50 13.33 -6.69
CA PRO A 188 11.89 14.63 -7.18
C PRO A 188 10.84 15.26 -8.09
N ARG A 189 10.09 14.46 -8.86
CA ARG A 189 9.06 14.93 -9.78
C ARG A 189 7.83 15.45 -9.06
N MET A 190 7.51 14.87 -7.91
CA MET A 190 6.32 15.21 -7.12
C MET A 190 6.63 16.28 -6.07
N ALA A 191 7.89 16.41 -5.65
CA ALA A 191 8.31 17.40 -4.64
C ALA A 191 8.05 18.84 -5.08
N ILE A 192 8.25 19.16 -6.38
CA ILE A 192 7.95 20.49 -6.93
C ILE A 192 6.47 20.87 -6.85
N HIS A 193 5.60 19.89 -6.60
CA HIS A 193 4.17 20.05 -6.44
C HIS A 193 3.72 19.89 -4.97
N GLY A 194 4.64 19.94 -4.03
CA GLY A 194 4.32 19.80 -2.61
C GLY A 194 3.85 18.39 -2.20
N VAL A 195 4.15 17.36 -3.00
CA VAL A 195 3.80 15.96 -2.71
C VAL A 195 5.05 15.21 -2.27
N GLN A 196 5.05 14.74 -1.03
CA GLN A 196 6.13 13.94 -0.47
C GLN A 196 5.93 12.47 -0.80
N VAL A 197 6.85 11.85 -1.52
CA VAL A 197 6.83 10.41 -1.86
C VAL A 197 7.81 9.67 -0.97
N SER A 198 7.36 8.61 -0.32
CA SER A 198 8.21 7.78 0.55
C SER A 198 7.88 6.29 0.37
N ALA A 199 8.86 5.43 0.66
CA ALA A 199 8.64 4.00 0.76
C ALA A 199 8.92 3.51 2.18
N CYS A 200 8.25 2.46 2.62
CA CYS A 200 8.56 1.83 3.88
C CYS A 200 8.56 0.31 3.78
N VAL A 201 9.35 -0.29 4.67
CA VAL A 201 9.41 -1.73 4.86
C VAL A 201 8.57 -2.08 6.07
N VAL A 202 7.53 -2.87 5.85
CA VAL A 202 6.84 -3.56 6.95
C VAL A 202 7.71 -4.76 7.32
N GLY A 203 8.44 -4.63 8.41
CA GLY A 203 9.49 -5.57 8.78
C GLY A 203 8.96 -6.93 9.21
N GLY A 204 9.70 -7.98 8.83
CA GLY A 204 9.49 -9.35 9.28
C GLY A 204 8.25 -10.03 8.72
N ARG A 205 7.92 -11.21 9.29
CA ARG A 205 6.68 -11.92 8.96
C ARG A 205 5.50 -11.22 9.62
N VAL A 206 4.53 -10.80 8.81
CA VAL A 206 3.32 -10.12 9.29
C VAL A 206 2.15 -11.11 9.27
N LYS A 207 1.38 -11.14 10.35
CA LYS A 207 0.10 -11.86 10.38
C LYS A 207 -0.89 -11.17 9.43
N SER A 208 -0.89 -11.61 8.16
CA SER A 208 -1.71 -11.03 7.10
C SER A 208 -2.23 -12.12 6.15
N ASN A 209 -3.17 -11.75 5.30
CA ASN A 209 -3.75 -12.64 4.29
C ASN A 209 -2.90 -12.73 2.99
N LEU A 210 -1.65 -12.28 3.01
CA LEU A 210 -0.79 -12.29 1.82
C LEU A 210 -0.58 -13.69 1.26
N HIS A 211 -0.49 -14.69 2.15
CA HIS A 211 -0.29 -16.11 1.81
C HIS A 211 -1.57 -16.95 1.84
N ARG A 212 -2.73 -16.31 1.62
CA ARG A 212 -4.03 -17.02 1.65
C ARG A 212 -4.11 -18.21 0.69
N ASP A 213 -3.36 -18.18 -0.39
CA ASP A 213 -3.33 -19.22 -1.42
C ASP A 213 -2.39 -20.40 -1.07
N ALA A 214 -1.69 -20.34 0.06
CA ALA A 214 -0.86 -21.44 0.55
C ALA A 214 -1.73 -22.64 0.93
N ARG A 215 -1.30 -23.87 0.55
CA ARG A 215 -2.00 -25.14 0.82
C ARG A 215 -1.12 -26.14 1.56
N GLY A 216 -1.74 -27.09 2.24
CA GLY A 216 -1.07 -28.24 2.88
C GLY A 216 -0.05 -27.84 3.96
N LEU A 217 1.04 -28.63 4.08
CA LEU A 217 2.11 -28.43 5.06
C LEU A 217 2.79 -27.05 5.00
N LYS A 218 2.84 -26.42 3.80
CA LYS A 218 3.38 -25.07 3.65
C LYS A 218 2.54 -24.05 4.41
N LYS A 219 1.20 -24.17 4.36
CA LYS A 219 0.28 -23.30 5.11
C LYS A 219 0.49 -23.45 6.61
N LEU A 220 0.62 -24.70 7.10
CA LEU A 220 0.82 -24.98 8.53
C LEU A 220 2.16 -24.43 9.03
N ARG A 221 3.27 -24.69 8.32
CA ARG A 221 4.61 -24.17 8.65
C ARG A 221 4.65 -22.64 8.66
N LEU A 222 4.01 -22.00 7.68
CA LEU A 222 3.94 -20.55 7.58
C LEU A 222 3.10 -19.95 8.72
N ALA A 223 1.96 -20.58 9.05
CA ALA A 223 1.11 -20.18 10.17
C ALA A 223 1.85 -20.29 11.51
N MET A 224 2.52 -21.40 11.79
CA MET A 224 3.33 -21.59 13.01
C MET A 224 4.46 -20.57 13.12
N ALA A 225 5.25 -20.38 12.05
CA ALA A 225 6.35 -19.43 12.04
C ALA A 225 5.86 -17.98 12.20
N THR A 226 4.70 -17.65 11.62
CA THR A 226 4.10 -16.32 11.76
C THR A 226 3.48 -16.12 13.14
N ALA A 227 2.95 -17.18 13.77
CA ALA A 227 2.40 -17.13 15.14
C ALA A 227 3.49 -16.85 16.18
N LEU A 228 4.67 -17.49 16.03
CA LEU A 228 5.78 -17.41 16.99
C LEU A 228 6.65 -16.15 16.81
N PHE A 229 6.89 -15.72 15.59
CA PHE A 229 7.87 -14.67 15.26
C PHE A 229 7.30 -13.52 14.43
N GLY A 230 5.97 -13.53 14.17
CA GLY A 230 5.34 -12.54 13.31
C GLY A 230 4.92 -11.28 14.07
N ARG A 231 5.10 -10.13 13.43
CA ARG A 231 4.48 -8.87 13.87
C ARG A 231 2.97 -8.93 13.67
N THR A 232 2.23 -8.31 14.57
CA THR A 232 0.80 -8.05 14.33
C THR A 232 0.62 -7.05 13.18
N ALA A 233 -0.56 -7.02 12.58
CA ALA A 233 -0.88 -6.04 11.53
C ALA A 233 -0.74 -4.59 12.07
N ALA A 234 -1.13 -4.35 13.32
CA ALA A 234 -1.01 -3.06 13.97
C ALA A 234 0.46 -2.62 14.15
N GLN A 235 1.34 -3.55 14.58
CA GLN A 235 2.78 -3.26 14.69
C GLN A 235 3.42 -2.98 13.31
N ALA A 236 2.98 -3.70 12.28
CA ALA A 236 3.48 -3.51 10.92
C ALA A 236 2.97 -2.22 10.28
N ALA A 237 1.80 -1.74 10.69
CA ALA A 237 1.20 -0.50 10.22
C ALA A 237 1.86 0.77 10.79
N ASP A 238 2.68 0.67 11.82
CA ASP A 238 3.25 1.82 12.54
C ASP A 238 4.02 2.79 11.61
N THR A 239 5.00 2.28 10.87
CA THR A 239 5.80 3.14 9.96
C THR A 239 4.98 3.74 8.81
N PRO A 240 4.10 2.97 8.11
CA PRO A 240 3.18 3.56 7.14
C PRO A 240 2.27 4.64 7.72
N ILE A 241 1.73 4.46 8.93
CA ILE A 241 0.90 5.47 9.61
C ILE A 241 1.72 6.72 9.88
N TRP A 242 2.92 6.57 10.44
CA TRP A 242 3.82 7.70 10.71
C TRP A 242 4.14 8.47 9.43
N LEU A 243 4.49 7.80 8.33
CA LEU A 243 4.74 8.44 7.03
C LEU A 243 3.49 9.15 6.48
N ALA A 244 2.32 8.60 6.69
CA ALA A 244 1.06 9.13 6.19
C ALA A 244 0.57 10.36 6.99
N SER A 245 0.95 10.51 8.26
CA SER A 245 0.29 11.46 9.16
C SER A 245 1.23 12.37 9.95
N SER A 246 2.42 11.91 10.36
CA SER A 246 3.28 12.69 11.27
C SER A 246 3.94 13.87 10.57
N PRO A 247 3.94 15.08 11.16
CA PRO A 247 4.74 16.20 10.67
C PRO A 247 6.24 15.91 10.71
N ASP A 248 6.71 15.03 11.62
CA ASP A 248 8.10 14.63 11.73
C ASP A 248 8.52 13.58 10.69
N ALA A 249 7.56 13.05 9.93
CA ALA A 249 7.84 12.06 8.90
C ALA A 249 8.54 12.71 7.72
N GLY A 250 9.84 12.48 7.65
CA GLY A 250 10.73 12.68 6.53
C GLY A 250 10.49 13.91 5.66
N ALA A 251 11.06 15.05 6.03
CA ALA A 251 11.00 16.28 5.24
C ALA A 251 11.53 16.12 3.80
N GLN A 252 12.27 15.04 3.51
CA GLN A 252 12.82 14.73 2.19
C GLN A 252 12.15 13.48 1.62
N GLY A 253 11.48 13.62 0.49
CA GLY A 253 10.96 12.49 -0.28
C GLY A 253 12.06 11.59 -0.85
N GLY A 254 11.66 10.43 -1.43
CA GLY A 254 12.56 9.50 -2.09
C GLY A 254 13.35 8.61 -1.12
N LYS A 255 12.90 8.46 0.11
CA LYS A 255 13.58 7.67 1.13
C LYS A 255 12.81 6.41 1.50
N LEU A 256 13.56 5.41 1.97
CA LEU A 256 13.05 4.13 2.47
C LEU A 256 13.14 4.13 3.99
N TYR A 257 12.03 3.73 4.65
CA TYR A 257 11.95 3.72 6.11
C TYR A 257 11.61 2.34 6.67
N ARG A 258 12.16 2.03 7.84
CA ARG A 258 11.78 0.89 8.67
C ARG A 258 11.78 1.29 10.13
N ASP A 259 10.73 0.95 10.86
CA ASP A 259 10.60 1.28 12.29
C ASP A 259 10.83 2.79 12.55
N ARG A 260 10.24 3.64 11.67
CA ARG A 260 10.37 5.11 11.61
C ARG A 260 11.80 5.63 11.41
N LYS A 261 12.75 4.78 11.03
CA LYS A 261 14.14 5.15 10.74
C LYS A 261 14.42 5.04 9.26
N GLU A 262 15.17 5.97 8.72
CA GLU A 262 15.65 5.91 7.35
C GLU A 262 16.61 4.72 7.18
N LEU A 263 16.40 3.94 6.14
CA LEU A 263 17.32 2.90 5.70
C LEU A 263 18.24 3.45 4.61
N LYS A 264 19.52 3.06 4.65
CA LYS A 264 20.42 3.30 3.51
C LYS A 264 19.84 2.62 2.28
N ARG A 265 19.99 3.26 1.13
CA ARG A 265 19.56 2.69 -0.14
C ARG A 265 20.45 1.50 -0.45
N GLU A 266 19.86 0.31 -0.46
CA GLU A 266 20.46 -0.90 -1.00
C GLU A 266 19.75 -1.20 -2.32
N PHE A 267 20.50 -1.20 -3.39
CA PHE A 267 20.05 -1.55 -4.75
C PHE A 267 20.52 -2.94 -5.12
#